data_6eaca57632c1ee633dbe52e42e7b7ec5
#
_entry.id   6eaca57632c1ee633dbe52e42e7b7ec5
#
_cell.length_a   1.000
_cell.length_b   1.000
_cell.length_c   1.000
_cell.angle_alpha   90.00
_cell.angle_beta   90.00
_cell.angle_gamma   90.00
#
_symmetry.space_group_name_H-M   'P 1'
#
loop_
_entity.id
_entity.type
_entity.pdbx_description
1 polymer ?
#
loop_
_entity_poly.entity_id
_entity_poly.type
_entity_poly.pdbx_seq_one_letter_code
_entity_poly.pdbx_strand_id
1 'polypeptide(L)'
;MEDIFITEFFKLNDEFKKLGVFDSIINRDSSFFINLLRLRVTNTPEFQYSYERINSFYRNIMILLKSSKNKGDKLYQNALKRFHFPGVKGINLGVSATGIDAGFGPILSKQIISDAFDIVKSGSEQPEIFQLVGLFEKNVSADRLSDMIATIILPDIRNYTIAINRKLDINTENYPNIEFQGEIAINPYKKCELLYLPEGILHEIPIAESWSEIDRVIQENQAIREEVNDAVGKEWRKMCSMDQKEYLKEHIFKDSQRCGRVIENYRTQTIDPCIIESNAEYLVASTFRKIKREGVFDVLSHSVKKELSSLEATIEILSIFKDWIENNRGWDEILSASISKREKSLQRLLHLSGKYYCTQNNIDMAFEANEGPGSVDLKMSRGNDKTVIEIKLSSNADYIHGYEEQIEDYAKAEGTTQRVFVYVKVGNPVRDKKIVNLHRSRLENGENPPKLFIIDSQKQTSASKR
;
A
#
# COMPACT_ATOMS: atom_id res chain seq x y z
N MET A 1 16.39 -5.07 2.64
CA MET A 1 16.55 -6.03 1.52
C MET A 1 16.00 -5.33 0.30
N GLU A 2 16.68 -5.40 -0.84
CA GLU A 2 16.24 -4.75 -2.07
C GLU A 2 14.97 -5.41 -2.60
N ASP A 3 14.03 -4.61 -3.13
CA ASP A 3 12.81 -5.12 -3.77
C ASP A 3 13.16 -5.78 -5.11
N ILE A 4 12.66 -6.98 -5.31
CA ILE A 4 12.92 -7.77 -6.53
C ILE A 4 11.57 -8.04 -7.20
N PHE A 5 11.38 -7.48 -8.38
CA PHE A 5 10.17 -7.66 -9.18
C PHE A 5 10.20 -8.98 -9.97
N ILE A 6 9.02 -9.52 -10.31
CA ILE A 6 8.93 -10.72 -11.16
C ILE A 6 9.69 -10.53 -12.48
N THR A 7 9.52 -9.36 -13.12
CA THR A 7 10.20 -9.04 -14.37
C THR A 7 11.71 -8.98 -14.23
N GLU A 8 12.26 -8.61 -13.09
CA GLU A 8 13.70 -8.65 -12.83
C GLU A 8 14.18 -10.06 -12.55
N PHE A 9 13.41 -10.82 -11.78
CA PHE A 9 13.74 -12.19 -11.43
C PHE A 9 13.89 -13.10 -12.66
N PHE A 10 12.98 -12.98 -13.61
CA PHE A 10 13.01 -13.72 -14.87
C PHE A 10 13.71 -12.97 -16.02
N LYS A 11 14.23 -11.75 -15.79
CA LYS A 11 14.84 -10.90 -16.81
C LYS A 11 13.93 -10.67 -18.02
N LEU A 12 12.64 -10.47 -17.75
CA LEU A 12 11.62 -10.23 -18.75
C LEU A 12 11.68 -8.79 -19.29
N ASN A 13 11.23 -8.63 -20.52
CA ASN A 13 11.00 -7.34 -21.16
C ASN A 13 9.59 -6.80 -20.87
N ASP A 14 9.16 -5.78 -21.62
CA ASP A 14 7.83 -5.15 -21.47
C ASP A 14 6.63 -6.05 -21.83
N GLU A 15 6.86 -7.28 -22.31
CA GLU A 15 5.77 -8.20 -22.67
C GLU A 15 4.95 -8.62 -21.46
N PHE A 16 5.59 -8.80 -20.30
CA PHE A 16 4.88 -9.11 -19.05
C PHE A 16 3.82 -8.06 -18.73
N LYS A 17 4.18 -6.78 -18.81
CA LYS A 17 3.25 -5.66 -18.58
C LYS A 17 2.17 -5.57 -19.67
N LYS A 18 2.51 -5.82 -20.94
CA LYS A 18 1.54 -5.84 -22.05
C LYS A 18 0.47 -6.92 -21.89
N LEU A 19 0.77 -8.00 -21.18
CA LEU A 19 -0.19 -9.05 -20.85
C LEU A 19 -1.12 -8.66 -19.67
N GLY A 20 -0.95 -7.47 -19.09
CA GLY A 20 -1.74 -6.99 -17.95
C GLY A 20 -1.48 -7.76 -16.66
N VAL A 21 -0.31 -8.36 -16.53
CA VAL A 21 0.10 -9.11 -15.33
C VAL A 21 0.67 -8.14 -14.31
N PHE A 22 0.23 -8.23 -13.07
CA PHE A 22 0.78 -7.45 -11.98
C PHE A 22 2.23 -7.87 -11.70
N ASP A 23 3.16 -6.92 -11.87
CA ASP A 23 4.59 -7.13 -11.63
C ASP A 23 4.87 -7.05 -10.12
N SER A 24 4.50 -8.07 -9.37
CA SER A 24 4.64 -8.09 -7.92
C SER A 24 6.09 -8.17 -7.46
N ILE A 25 6.34 -7.71 -6.22
CA ILE A 25 7.62 -7.84 -5.54
C ILE A 25 7.68 -9.22 -4.90
N ILE A 26 8.67 -10.06 -5.29
CA ILE A 26 8.69 -11.48 -4.88
C ILE A 26 9.22 -11.72 -3.47
N ASN A 27 9.96 -10.80 -2.92
CA ASN A 27 10.59 -10.93 -1.59
C ASN A 27 9.84 -10.21 -0.46
N ARG A 28 8.74 -9.51 -0.76
CA ARG A 28 7.79 -8.94 0.20
C ARG A 28 6.38 -8.84 -0.39
N ASP A 29 5.41 -8.49 0.42
CA ASP A 29 4.06 -8.23 -0.06
C ASP A 29 3.91 -6.79 -0.54
N SER A 30 2.97 -6.58 -1.46
CA SER A 30 2.59 -5.28 -2.01
C SER A 30 1.21 -4.91 -1.50
N SER A 31 0.99 -3.64 -1.13
CA SER A 31 -0.27 -3.14 -0.54
C SER A 31 -1.40 -3.06 -1.58
N PHE A 32 -1.70 -4.19 -2.20
CA PHE A 32 -2.83 -4.39 -3.09
C PHE A 32 -3.66 -5.58 -2.63
N PHE A 33 -4.91 -5.62 -3.07
CA PHE A 33 -5.89 -6.61 -2.69
C PHE A 33 -6.73 -7.03 -3.88
N ILE A 34 -7.23 -8.27 -3.87
CA ILE A 34 -8.20 -8.72 -4.88
C ILE A 34 -9.54 -8.04 -4.60
N ASN A 35 -10.01 -7.26 -5.55
CA ASN A 35 -11.30 -6.57 -5.44
C ASN A 35 -12.41 -7.36 -6.13
N LEU A 36 -13.44 -7.71 -5.38
CA LEU A 36 -14.56 -8.55 -5.87
C LEU A 36 -15.38 -7.89 -6.97
N LEU A 37 -15.58 -6.56 -6.93
CA LEU A 37 -16.31 -5.85 -7.97
C LEU A 37 -15.52 -5.80 -9.27
N ARG A 38 -14.20 -5.71 -9.18
CA ARG A 38 -13.29 -5.82 -10.34
C ARG A 38 -13.27 -7.26 -10.88
N LEU A 39 -13.23 -8.25 -9.99
CA LEU A 39 -13.27 -9.66 -10.38
C LEU A 39 -14.57 -10.01 -11.10
N ARG A 40 -15.71 -9.41 -10.72
CA ARG A 40 -17.02 -9.61 -11.35
C ARG A 40 -17.05 -9.17 -12.82
N VAL A 41 -16.28 -8.13 -13.17
CA VAL A 41 -16.27 -7.53 -14.51
C VAL A 41 -14.99 -7.83 -15.30
N THR A 42 -14.14 -8.72 -14.81
CA THR A 42 -12.89 -9.05 -15.49
C THR A 42 -13.11 -9.77 -16.82
N ASN A 43 -12.30 -9.40 -17.81
CA ASN A 43 -12.27 -10.06 -19.11
C ASN A 43 -11.14 -11.10 -19.22
N THR A 44 -10.39 -11.33 -18.15
CA THR A 44 -9.31 -12.32 -18.11
C THR A 44 -9.91 -13.72 -18.15
N PRO A 45 -9.62 -14.56 -19.15
CA PRO A 45 -10.32 -15.83 -19.37
C PRO A 45 -10.32 -16.76 -18.18
N GLU A 46 -9.18 -16.88 -17.49
CA GLU A 46 -9.00 -17.78 -16.34
C GLU A 46 -9.83 -17.36 -15.12
N PHE A 47 -10.22 -16.09 -15.04
CA PHE A 47 -11.00 -15.52 -13.93
C PHE A 47 -12.48 -15.30 -14.26
N GLN A 48 -12.91 -15.63 -15.47
CA GLN A 48 -14.27 -15.35 -15.94
C GLN A 48 -15.38 -15.94 -15.05
N TYR A 49 -15.09 -17.06 -14.38
CA TYR A 49 -16.04 -17.74 -13.49
C TYR A 49 -15.66 -17.63 -12.00
N SER A 50 -14.63 -16.88 -11.67
CA SER A 50 -14.12 -16.77 -10.29
C SER A 50 -15.13 -16.12 -9.35
N TYR A 51 -15.83 -15.08 -9.80
CA TYR A 51 -16.88 -14.43 -9.00
C TYR A 51 -18.04 -15.40 -8.69
N GLU A 52 -18.47 -16.18 -9.68
CA GLU A 52 -19.50 -17.21 -9.51
C GLU A 52 -19.04 -18.33 -8.57
N ARG A 53 -17.77 -18.72 -8.62
CA ARG A 53 -17.16 -19.70 -7.70
C ARG A 53 -17.24 -19.20 -6.26
N ILE A 54 -16.91 -17.94 -6.02
CA ILE A 54 -16.98 -17.31 -4.69
C ILE A 54 -18.43 -17.29 -4.19
N ASN A 55 -19.37 -16.82 -5.02
CA ASN A 55 -20.78 -16.79 -4.65
C ASN A 55 -21.34 -18.18 -4.38
N SER A 56 -20.95 -19.17 -5.16
CA SER A 56 -21.35 -20.58 -4.95
C SER A 56 -20.79 -21.13 -3.65
N PHE A 57 -19.56 -20.80 -3.31
CA PHE A 57 -18.96 -21.17 -2.03
C PHE A 57 -19.76 -20.60 -0.85
N TYR A 58 -20.04 -19.30 -0.86
CA TYR A 58 -20.81 -18.65 0.22
C TYR A 58 -22.26 -19.12 0.28
N ARG A 59 -22.90 -19.35 -0.87
CA ARG A 59 -24.24 -19.93 -0.94
C ARG A 59 -24.29 -21.30 -0.28
N ASN A 60 -23.29 -22.15 -0.50
CA ASN A 60 -23.20 -23.45 0.15
C ASN A 60 -23.06 -23.33 1.68
N ILE A 61 -22.28 -22.36 2.18
CA ILE A 61 -22.19 -22.07 3.62
C ILE A 61 -23.57 -21.64 4.15
N MET A 62 -24.25 -20.72 3.47
CA MET A 62 -25.57 -20.24 3.90
C MET A 62 -26.62 -21.34 3.94
N ILE A 63 -26.65 -22.26 2.96
CA ILE A 63 -27.55 -23.41 2.96
C ILE A 63 -27.34 -24.27 4.21
N LEU A 64 -26.08 -24.53 4.58
CA LEU A 64 -25.76 -25.27 5.79
C LEU A 64 -26.25 -24.53 7.04
N LEU A 65 -26.02 -23.22 7.14
CA LEU A 65 -26.44 -22.40 8.29
C LEU A 65 -27.97 -22.27 8.36
N LYS A 66 -28.65 -22.10 7.22
CA LYS A 66 -30.12 -22.04 7.15
C LYS A 66 -30.75 -23.34 7.65
N SER A 67 -30.20 -24.46 7.22
CA SER A 67 -30.69 -25.81 7.57
C SER A 67 -30.28 -26.25 8.99
N SER A 68 -29.30 -25.62 9.59
CA SER A 68 -28.85 -25.90 10.95
C SER A 68 -29.92 -25.46 11.97
N LYS A 69 -30.11 -26.24 13.03
CA LYS A 69 -31.06 -25.91 14.12
C LYS A 69 -30.42 -25.07 15.22
N ASN A 70 -29.14 -25.23 15.46
CA ASN A 70 -28.39 -24.51 16.49
C ASN A 70 -26.87 -24.51 16.19
N LYS A 71 -26.11 -23.63 16.87
CA LYS A 71 -24.67 -23.44 16.68
C LYS A 71 -23.81 -24.66 17.10
N GLY A 72 -24.40 -25.78 17.50
CA GLY A 72 -23.71 -27.01 17.90
C GLY A 72 -23.94 -28.20 17.00
N ASP A 73 -24.90 -28.14 16.07
CA ASP A 73 -25.26 -29.27 15.25
C ASP A 73 -24.27 -29.59 14.10
N LYS A 74 -24.47 -30.75 13.45
CA LYS A 74 -23.57 -31.22 12.39
C LYS A 74 -23.50 -30.28 11.18
N LEU A 75 -24.58 -29.59 10.84
CA LEU A 75 -24.62 -28.67 9.69
C LEU A 75 -23.85 -27.41 9.98
N TYR A 76 -24.00 -26.85 11.19
CA TYR A 76 -23.22 -25.72 11.67
C TYR A 76 -21.72 -26.05 11.73
N GLN A 77 -21.37 -27.21 12.30
CA GLN A 77 -19.96 -27.64 12.38
C GLN A 77 -19.37 -27.86 10.98
N ASN A 78 -20.17 -28.31 10.03
CA ASN A 78 -19.76 -28.47 8.63
C ASN A 78 -19.50 -27.13 7.94
N ALA A 79 -20.36 -26.13 8.19
CA ALA A 79 -20.16 -24.78 7.71
C ALA A 79 -18.85 -24.18 8.27
N LEU A 80 -18.64 -24.32 9.59
CA LEU A 80 -17.44 -23.86 10.27
C LEU A 80 -16.18 -24.54 9.72
N LYS A 81 -16.18 -25.84 9.52
CA LYS A 81 -15.04 -26.59 8.97
C LYS A 81 -14.70 -26.16 7.55
N ARG A 82 -15.68 -25.81 6.73
CA ARG A 82 -15.47 -25.33 5.36
C ARG A 82 -14.98 -23.90 5.32
N PHE A 83 -15.34 -23.08 6.32
CA PHE A 83 -14.94 -21.68 6.43
C PHE A 83 -13.55 -21.56 7.06
N HIS A 84 -12.56 -22.12 6.37
CA HIS A 84 -11.16 -22.12 6.78
C HIS A 84 -10.29 -21.64 5.64
N PHE A 85 -9.52 -20.56 5.87
CA PHE A 85 -8.72 -19.90 4.87
C PHE A 85 -7.30 -19.69 5.42
N PRO A 86 -6.36 -20.59 5.08
CA PRO A 86 -5.00 -20.53 5.62
C PRO A 86 -4.15 -19.42 5.00
N GLY A 87 -4.71 -18.64 4.07
CA GLY A 87 -3.95 -17.68 3.26
C GLY A 87 -3.26 -18.33 2.07
N VAL A 88 -3.05 -17.57 1.01
CA VAL A 88 -2.36 -18.02 -0.21
C VAL A 88 -1.01 -17.34 -0.29
N LYS A 89 0.03 -18.08 0.10
CA LYS A 89 1.42 -17.61 -0.09
C LYS A 89 1.76 -17.55 -1.57
N GLY A 90 2.57 -16.59 -1.96
CA GLY A 90 3.09 -16.49 -3.32
C GLY A 90 2.33 -15.60 -4.28
N ILE A 91 1.17 -15.07 -3.93
CA ILE A 91 0.52 -13.97 -4.67
C ILE A 91 1.17 -12.61 -4.40
N ASN A 92 1.95 -12.51 -3.33
CA ASN A 92 2.71 -11.33 -2.89
C ASN A 92 1.84 -10.07 -2.70
N LEU A 93 0.64 -10.24 -2.19
CA LEU A 93 -0.29 -9.18 -1.81
C LEU A 93 -0.42 -9.09 -0.30
N GLY A 94 -0.70 -7.88 0.21
CA GLY A 94 -0.96 -7.62 1.61
C GLY A 94 -0.07 -6.54 2.21
N VAL A 95 -0.20 -6.31 3.51
CA VAL A 95 0.58 -5.30 4.28
C VAL A 95 1.59 -5.93 5.23
N SER A 96 1.76 -7.25 5.23
CA SER A 96 2.66 -7.93 6.15
C SER A 96 4.13 -7.71 5.79
N ALA A 97 4.84 -6.94 6.61
CA ALA A 97 6.29 -6.78 6.50
C ALA A 97 7.08 -8.06 6.82
N THR A 98 6.46 -9.06 7.45
CA THR A 98 7.11 -10.29 7.92
C THR A 98 6.74 -11.53 7.11
N GLY A 99 5.82 -11.43 6.15
CA GLY A 99 5.37 -12.56 5.33
C GLY A 99 4.68 -13.67 6.13
N ILE A 100 4.29 -13.42 7.37
CA ILE A 100 3.48 -14.33 8.19
C ILE A 100 2.03 -13.95 7.97
N ASP A 101 1.41 -14.58 6.97
CA ASP A 101 -0.01 -14.43 6.69
C ASP A 101 -0.81 -14.98 7.88
N ALA A 102 -1.47 -14.08 8.58
CA ALA A 102 -2.44 -14.45 9.61
C ALA A 102 -3.81 -14.69 8.96
N GLY A 103 -3.96 -15.72 8.14
CA GLY A 103 -5.23 -16.12 7.55
C GLY A 103 -6.36 -16.22 8.60
N PHE A 104 -7.56 -16.64 8.21
CA PHE A 104 -8.66 -16.81 9.15
C PHE A 104 -8.37 -17.92 10.16
N GLY A 105 -7.85 -17.54 11.32
CA GLY A 105 -7.64 -18.46 12.44
C GLY A 105 -8.98 -19.05 12.95
N PRO A 106 -8.95 -20.17 13.69
CA PRO A 106 -10.16 -20.87 14.15
C PRO A 106 -11.12 -19.98 14.97
N ILE A 107 -10.59 -19.04 15.75
CA ILE A 107 -11.38 -18.12 16.59
C ILE A 107 -12.20 -17.17 15.70
N LEU A 108 -11.55 -16.56 14.71
CA LEU A 108 -12.20 -15.60 13.81
C LEU A 108 -13.21 -16.31 12.90
N SER A 109 -12.86 -17.47 12.34
CA SER A 109 -13.80 -18.29 11.56
C SER A 109 -15.05 -18.65 12.37
N LYS A 110 -14.88 -19.01 13.64
CA LYS A 110 -15.98 -19.30 14.56
C LYS A 110 -16.87 -18.07 14.80
N GLN A 111 -16.24 -16.89 14.96
CA GLN A 111 -16.97 -15.63 15.16
C GLN A 111 -17.81 -15.30 13.92
N ILE A 112 -17.20 -15.28 12.73
CA ILE A 112 -17.88 -14.94 11.47
C ILE A 112 -19.03 -15.93 11.18
N ILE A 113 -18.81 -17.21 11.34
CA ILE A 113 -19.87 -18.23 11.13
C ILE A 113 -20.99 -18.09 12.19
N SER A 114 -20.65 -17.72 13.42
CA SER A 114 -21.65 -17.44 14.45
C SER A 114 -22.54 -16.27 14.08
N ASP A 115 -21.95 -15.18 13.61
CA ASP A 115 -22.69 -13.98 13.22
C ASP A 115 -23.47 -14.19 11.90
N ALA A 116 -22.87 -14.89 10.94
CA ALA A 116 -23.57 -15.30 9.73
C ALA A 116 -24.78 -16.19 10.04
N PHE A 117 -24.68 -17.09 11.03
CA PHE A 117 -25.81 -17.89 11.47
C PHE A 117 -26.96 -17.00 11.99
N ASP A 118 -26.66 -16.02 12.84
CA ASP A 118 -27.68 -15.12 13.38
C ASP A 118 -28.32 -14.26 12.26
N ILE A 119 -27.53 -13.76 11.32
CA ILE A 119 -28.00 -13.00 10.16
C ILE A 119 -28.90 -13.88 9.25
N VAL A 120 -28.49 -15.11 8.97
CA VAL A 120 -29.31 -16.05 8.20
C VAL A 120 -30.61 -16.40 8.91
N LYS A 121 -30.58 -16.55 10.24
CA LYS A 121 -31.78 -16.82 11.05
C LYS A 121 -32.72 -15.60 11.15
N SER A 122 -32.22 -14.38 11.00
CA SER A 122 -33.05 -13.20 10.89
C SER A 122 -33.74 -13.02 9.51
N GLY A 123 -33.43 -13.89 8.54
CA GLY A 123 -34.08 -13.96 7.24
C GLY A 123 -33.25 -13.50 6.04
N SER A 124 -31.98 -13.15 6.24
CA SER A 124 -31.08 -12.85 5.11
C SER A 124 -30.63 -14.14 4.42
N GLU A 125 -30.78 -14.20 3.08
CA GLU A 125 -30.41 -15.36 2.27
C GLU A 125 -29.32 -15.02 1.22
N GLN A 126 -28.67 -13.85 1.37
CA GLN A 126 -27.81 -13.31 0.33
C GLN A 126 -26.33 -13.60 0.63
N PRO A 127 -25.62 -14.35 -0.22
CA PRO A 127 -24.24 -14.77 0.02
C PRO A 127 -23.26 -13.63 0.08
N GLU A 128 -23.60 -12.49 -0.49
CA GLU A 128 -22.77 -11.27 -0.51
C GLU A 128 -22.48 -10.74 0.88
N ILE A 129 -23.22 -11.16 1.91
CA ILE A 129 -22.93 -10.82 3.30
C ILE A 129 -21.48 -11.18 3.69
N PHE A 130 -20.96 -12.31 3.18
CA PHE A 130 -19.59 -12.70 3.43
C PHE A 130 -18.57 -11.82 2.71
N GLN A 131 -18.96 -11.16 1.61
CA GLN A 131 -18.12 -10.19 0.90
C GLN A 131 -17.99 -8.89 1.69
N LEU A 132 -18.99 -8.57 2.52
CA LEU A 132 -19.06 -7.36 3.33
C LEU A 132 -18.63 -7.58 4.80
N VAL A 133 -18.15 -8.79 5.14
CA VAL A 133 -17.85 -9.16 6.53
C VAL A 133 -16.82 -8.24 7.20
N GLY A 134 -15.89 -7.68 6.44
CA GLY A 134 -14.92 -6.71 6.94
C GLY A 134 -15.51 -5.42 7.46
N LEU A 135 -16.73 -5.07 7.05
CA LEU A 135 -17.41 -3.86 7.50
C LEU A 135 -18.06 -3.99 8.87
N PHE A 136 -18.36 -5.21 9.32
CA PHE A 136 -19.07 -5.43 10.58
C PHE A 136 -18.36 -6.38 11.55
N GLU A 137 -17.31 -7.07 11.11
CA GLU A 137 -16.55 -7.94 11.99
C GLU A 137 -15.24 -7.30 12.45
N LYS A 138 -15.03 -7.28 13.77
CA LYS A 138 -13.77 -6.88 14.38
C LYS A 138 -12.69 -7.88 13.96
N ASN A 139 -11.47 -7.39 13.73
CA ASN A 139 -10.33 -8.20 13.32
C ASN A 139 -10.42 -8.86 11.92
N VAL A 140 -11.35 -8.46 11.08
CA VAL A 140 -11.31 -8.79 9.66
C VAL A 140 -10.65 -7.65 8.92
N SER A 141 -9.39 -7.87 8.56
CA SER A 141 -8.57 -6.94 7.80
C SER A 141 -8.70 -7.17 6.29
N ALA A 142 -8.21 -6.20 5.54
CA ALA A 142 -8.09 -6.27 4.09
C ALA A 142 -7.30 -7.51 3.63
N ASP A 143 -6.18 -7.79 4.27
CA ASP A 143 -5.36 -8.98 3.99
C ASP A 143 -6.17 -10.25 4.12
N ARG A 144 -6.89 -10.39 5.23
CA ARG A 144 -7.70 -11.59 5.49
C ARG A 144 -8.79 -11.81 4.46
N LEU A 145 -9.43 -10.73 4.00
CA LEU A 145 -10.43 -10.83 2.94
C LEU A 145 -9.81 -11.19 1.60
N SER A 146 -8.69 -10.61 1.27
CA SER A 146 -7.93 -10.97 0.08
C SER A 146 -7.48 -12.44 0.13
N ASP A 147 -7.00 -12.91 1.27
CA ASP A 147 -6.63 -14.31 1.50
C ASP A 147 -7.81 -15.27 1.36
N MET A 148 -8.97 -14.89 1.88
CA MET A 148 -10.20 -15.66 1.73
C MET A 148 -10.60 -15.80 0.26
N ILE A 149 -10.60 -14.68 -0.48
CA ILE A 149 -10.89 -14.65 -1.90
C ILE A 149 -9.87 -15.48 -2.65
N ALA A 150 -8.58 -15.24 -2.45
CA ALA A 150 -7.48 -15.94 -3.10
C ALA A 150 -7.55 -17.47 -2.86
N THR A 151 -7.88 -17.88 -1.64
CA THR A 151 -8.04 -19.31 -1.31
C THR A 151 -9.18 -19.98 -2.13
N ILE A 152 -10.31 -19.28 -2.29
CA ILE A 152 -11.45 -19.81 -3.05
C ILE A 152 -11.14 -19.92 -4.54
N ILE A 153 -10.42 -18.94 -5.10
CA ILE A 153 -10.08 -18.87 -6.53
C ILE A 153 -8.67 -19.36 -6.84
N LEU A 154 -7.99 -20.03 -5.91
CA LEU A 154 -6.62 -20.54 -6.11
C LEU A 154 -6.45 -21.39 -7.38
N PRO A 155 -7.41 -22.26 -7.76
CA PRO A 155 -7.31 -22.97 -9.03
C PRO A 155 -7.23 -22.05 -10.25
N ASP A 156 -7.97 -20.94 -10.23
CA ASP A 156 -8.01 -19.96 -11.33
C ASP A 156 -6.69 -19.16 -11.38
N ILE A 157 -6.15 -18.81 -10.21
CA ILE A 157 -4.83 -18.14 -10.08
C ILE A 157 -3.71 -19.04 -10.63
N ARG A 158 -3.71 -20.34 -10.30
CA ARG A 158 -2.73 -21.29 -10.84
C ARG A 158 -2.84 -21.44 -12.36
N ASN A 159 -4.07 -21.58 -12.87
CA ASN A 159 -4.31 -21.68 -14.32
C ASN A 159 -3.81 -20.43 -15.05
N TYR A 160 -4.07 -19.23 -14.50
CA TYR A 160 -3.56 -17.98 -15.04
C TYR A 160 -2.02 -17.94 -15.04
N THR A 161 -1.40 -18.31 -13.92
CA THR A 161 0.06 -18.37 -13.81
C THR A 161 0.66 -19.29 -14.86
N ILE A 162 0.09 -20.50 -15.05
CA ILE A 162 0.53 -21.45 -16.05
C ILE A 162 0.35 -20.88 -17.48
N ALA A 163 -0.79 -20.25 -17.74
CA ALA A 163 -1.04 -19.63 -19.05
C ALA A 163 -0.04 -18.51 -19.37
N ILE A 164 0.32 -17.69 -18.40
CA ILE A 164 1.36 -16.64 -18.56
C ILE A 164 2.74 -17.26 -18.73
N ASN A 165 3.11 -18.26 -17.91
CA ASN A 165 4.40 -18.95 -18.05
C ASN A 165 4.59 -19.55 -19.45
N ARG A 166 3.55 -20.19 -19.99
CA ARG A 166 3.57 -20.73 -21.37
C ARG A 166 3.73 -19.64 -22.42
N LYS A 167 3.05 -18.47 -22.26
CA LYS A 167 3.16 -17.35 -23.21
C LYS A 167 4.54 -16.70 -23.22
N LEU A 168 5.25 -16.75 -22.10
CA LEU A 168 6.54 -16.10 -21.91
C LEU A 168 7.72 -17.09 -21.89
N ASP A 169 7.48 -18.38 -22.24
CA ASP A 169 8.46 -19.44 -22.21
C ASP A 169 9.20 -19.57 -20.85
N ILE A 170 8.46 -19.31 -19.75
CA ILE A 170 8.97 -19.48 -18.38
C ILE A 170 8.84 -20.96 -17.99
N ASN A 171 9.94 -21.72 -18.11
CA ASN A 171 9.98 -23.15 -17.86
C ASN A 171 11.37 -23.58 -17.40
N THR A 172 11.52 -24.86 -17.04
CA THR A 172 12.77 -25.45 -16.56
C THR A 172 13.91 -25.44 -17.59
N GLU A 173 13.61 -25.44 -18.87
CA GLU A 173 14.62 -25.43 -19.93
C GLU A 173 15.27 -24.06 -20.06
N ASN A 174 14.45 -23.00 -20.04
CA ASN A 174 14.93 -21.62 -20.20
C ASN A 174 15.46 -21.04 -18.87
N TYR A 175 15.00 -21.58 -17.70
CA TYR A 175 15.41 -21.14 -16.37
C TYR A 175 15.91 -22.31 -15.51
N PRO A 176 17.02 -22.97 -15.87
CA PRO A 176 17.50 -24.19 -15.19
C PRO A 176 17.93 -23.98 -13.73
N ASN A 177 18.19 -22.74 -13.32
CA ASN A 177 18.56 -22.40 -11.95
C ASN A 177 17.36 -22.06 -11.05
N ILE A 178 16.16 -22.11 -11.59
CA ILE A 178 14.92 -21.84 -10.85
C ILE A 178 14.22 -23.17 -10.60
N GLU A 179 13.79 -23.38 -9.36
CA GLU A 179 12.98 -24.54 -8.99
C GLU A 179 11.56 -24.38 -9.49
N PHE A 180 10.96 -25.45 -10.01
CA PHE A 180 9.58 -25.48 -10.47
C PHE A 180 8.82 -26.64 -9.81
N GLN A 181 7.54 -26.39 -9.54
CA GLN A 181 6.57 -27.41 -9.19
C GLN A 181 5.55 -27.52 -10.34
N GLY A 182 5.71 -28.52 -11.19
CA GLY A 182 5.01 -28.58 -12.47
C GLY A 182 5.42 -27.43 -13.38
N GLU A 183 4.46 -26.63 -13.81
CA GLU A 183 4.69 -25.47 -14.67
C GLU A 183 4.77 -24.14 -13.89
N ILE A 184 4.82 -24.17 -12.56
CA ILE A 184 4.85 -22.99 -11.70
C ILE A 184 6.24 -22.90 -11.02
N ALA A 185 6.90 -21.76 -11.15
CA ALA A 185 8.16 -21.50 -10.50
C ALA A 185 8.00 -21.37 -8.97
N ILE A 186 9.02 -21.78 -8.23
CA ILE A 186 9.05 -21.62 -6.77
C ILE A 186 9.75 -20.30 -6.43
N ASN A 187 9.08 -19.50 -5.63
CA ASN A 187 9.63 -18.26 -5.07
C ASN A 187 10.81 -18.60 -4.13
N PRO A 188 12.04 -18.19 -4.45
CA PRO A 188 13.22 -18.58 -3.67
C PRO A 188 13.26 -17.96 -2.27
N TYR A 189 12.52 -16.87 -2.05
CA TYR A 189 12.47 -16.13 -0.77
C TYR A 189 11.41 -16.70 0.18
N LYS A 190 10.24 -17.02 -0.34
CA LYS A 190 9.10 -17.50 0.45
C LYS A 190 8.93 -19.02 0.44
N LYS A 191 9.69 -19.73 -0.40
CA LYS A 191 9.63 -21.20 -0.55
C LYS A 191 8.25 -21.75 -0.84
N CYS A 192 7.51 -21.08 -1.73
CA CYS A 192 6.17 -21.42 -2.16
C CYS A 192 6.02 -21.16 -3.67
N GLU A 193 4.92 -21.60 -4.28
CA GLU A 193 4.60 -21.28 -5.67
C GLU A 193 4.65 -19.75 -5.91
N LEU A 194 5.25 -19.31 -7.00
CA LEU A 194 5.22 -17.92 -7.44
C LEU A 194 4.00 -17.74 -8.34
N LEU A 195 2.98 -17.09 -7.81
CA LEU A 195 1.66 -16.96 -8.43
C LEU A 195 1.45 -15.55 -8.98
N TYR A 196 0.80 -15.46 -10.14
CA TYR A 196 0.52 -14.21 -10.82
C TYR A 196 -0.96 -13.84 -10.74
N LEU A 197 -1.21 -12.54 -10.76
CA LEU A 197 -2.55 -11.96 -10.82
C LEU A 197 -2.62 -10.91 -11.95
N PRO A 198 -3.77 -10.76 -12.61
CA PRO A 198 -3.95 -9.65 -13.54
C PRO A 198 -4.16 -8.34 -12.77
N GLU A 199 -3.55 -7.24 -13.23
CA GLU A 199 -3.71 -5.91 -12.64
C GLU A 199 -5.19 -5.50 -12.54
N GLY A 200 -5.99 -5.88 -13.51
CA GLY A 200 -7.38 -5.49 -13.64
C GLY A 200 -8.33 -5.94 -12.53
N ILE A 201 -7.92 -6.92 -11.69
CA ILE A 201 -8.71 -7.38 -10.53
C ILE A 201 -8.19 -6.83 -9.20
N LEU A 202 -7.10 -6.05 -9.22
CA LEU A 202 -6.48 -5.50 -8.02
C LEU A 202 -7.00 -4.10 -7.70
N HIS A 203 -6.98 -3.75 -6.44
CA HIS A 203 -7.27 -2.42 -5.93
C HIS A 203 -6.56 -2.17 -4.60
N GLU A 204 -6.27 -0.90 -4.28
CA GLU A 204 -5.68 -0.50 -2.99
C GLU A 204 -6.66 -0.65 -1.81
N ILE A 205 -7.94 -0.75 -2.09
CA ILE A 205 -8.99 -0.82 -1.08
C ILE A 205 -9.85 -2.06 -1.34
N PRO A 206 -9.71 -3.08 -0.52
CA PRO A 206 -10.71 -4.15 -0.51
C PRO A 206 -11.83 -3.84 0.46
N ILE A 207 -11.49 -3.51 1.71
CA ILE A 207 -12.42 -3.21 2.81
C ILE A 207 -11.63 -2.47 3.92
N ALA A 208 -12.28 -1.56 4.63
CA ALA A 208 -11.70 -0.69 5.63
C ALA A 208 -11.12 -1.39 6.87
N GLU A 209 -9.91 -1.04 7.25
CA GLU A 209 -9.26 -1.46 8.49
C GLU A 209 -9.29 -0.37 9.56
N SER A 210 -9.09 0.87 9.16
CA SER A 210 -9.03 2.04 10.03
C SER A 210 -10.24 2.95 9.84
N TRP A 211 -10.41 3.91 10.75
CA TRP A 211 -11.48 4.90 10.63
C TRP A 211 -11.47 5.66 9.31
N SER A 212 -10.32 6.16 8.90
CA SER A 212 -10.17 6.90 7.64
C SER A 212 -10.47 6.03 6.41
N GLU A 213 -10.19 4.74 6.48
CA GLU A 213 -10.48 3.78 5.42
C GLU A 213 -11.97 3.41 5.40
N ILE A 214 -12.60 3.23 6.56
CA ILE A 214 -14.05 3.02 6.64
C ILE A 214 -14.80 4.20 6.05
N ASP A 215 -14.43 5.43 6.41
CA ASP A 215 -15.06 6.65 5.87
C ASP A 215 -14.86 6.74 4.35
N ARG A 216 -13.67 6.40 3.85
CA ARG A 216 -13.37 6.34 2.41
C ARG A 216 -14.19 5.26 1.69
N VAL A 217 -14.27 4.06 2.25
CA VAL A 217 -15.08 2.96 1.69
C VAL A 217 -16.57 3.30 1.69
N ILE A 218 -17.06 3.95 2.75
CA ILE A 218 -18.45 4.42 2.81
C ILE A 218 -18.71 5.51 1.76
N GLN A 219 -17.77 6.43 1.53
CA GLN A 219 -17.90 7.46 0.50
C GLN A 219 -17.83 6.89 -0.91
N GLU A 220 -16.96 5.90 -1.14
CA GLU A 220 -16.82 5.19 -2.43
C GLU A 220 -17.94 4.16 -2.64
N ASN A 221 -18.53 3.62 -1.58
CA ASN A 221 -19.61 2.65 -1.63
C ASN A 221 -20.96 3.33 -1.38
N GLN A 222 -21.63 3.76 -2.44
CA GLN A 222 -22.90 4.49 -2.38
C GLN A 222 -23.98 3.75 -1.57
N ALA A 223 -24.04 2.44 -1.68
CA ALA A 223 -25.02 1.60 -0.99
C ALA A 223 -24.91 1.69 0.53
N ILE A 224 -23.70 1.61 1.05
CA ILE A 224 -23.44 1.70 2.49
C ILE A 224 -23.60 3.14 2.96
N ARG A 225 -23.16 4.12 2.16
CA ARG A 225 -23.27 5.54 2.46
C ARG A 225 -24.72 5.98 2.67
N GLU A 226 -25.63 5.56 1.81
CA GLU A 226 -27.04 5.91 1.92
C GLU A 226 -27.65 5.36 3.21
N GLU A 227 -27.46 4.08 3.52
CA GLU A 227 -27.97 3.46 4.74
C GLU A 227 -27.34 4.03 6.03
N VAL A 228 -26.07 4.37 6.01
CA VAL A 228 -25.36 4.98 7.15
C VAL A 228 -25.83 6.42 7.36
N ASN A 229 -26.00 7.20 6.31
CA ASN A 229 -26.47 8.59 6.41
C ASN A 229 -27.90 8.67 6.96
N ASP A 230 -28.77 7.74 6.56
CA ASP A 230 -30.14 7.67 7.05
C ASP A 230 -30.22 7.24 8.52
N ALA A 231 -29.31 6.37 8.96
CA ALA A 231 -29.38 5.76 10.28
C ALA A 231 -28.65 6.54 11.38
N VAL A 232 -27.56 7.25 11.11
CA VAL A 232 -26.60 7.71 12.13
C VAL A 232 -26.34 9.21 12.15
N GLY A 233 -26.51 9.91 11.05
CA GLY A 233 -26.31 11.36 11.01
C GLY A 233 -24.95 11.82 11.57
N LYS A 234 -24.98 12.80 12.50
CA LYS A 234 -23.77 13.41 13.06
C LYS A 234 -22.98 12.54 14.06
N GLU A 235 -23.59 11.50 14.61
CA GLU A 235 -22.94 10.65 15.64
C GLU A 235 -21.90 9.70 15.04
N TRP A 236 -22.09 9.25 13.83
CA TRP A 236 -21.18 8.37 13.13
C TRP A 236 -19.73 8.86 13.13
N ARG A 237 -19.50 10.13 12.85
CA ARG A 237 -18.16 10.75 12.80
C ARG A 237 -17.45 10.83 14.15
N LYS A 238 -18.17 10.61 15.25
CA LYS A 238 -17.62 10.64 16.61
C LYS A 238 -17.30 9.26 17.16
N MET A 239 -17.75 8.20 16.50
CA MET A 239 -17.51 6.82 16.94
C MET A 239 -16.08 6.37 16.61
N CYS A 240 -15.48 5.56 17.44
CA CYS A 240 -14.24 4.86 17.04
C CYS A 240 -14.56 3.74 16.05
N SER A 241 -13.55 3.26 15.31
CA SER A 241 -13.73 2.25 14.26
C SER A 241 -14.36 0.94 14.75
N MET A 242 -14.11 0.58 16.01
CA MET A 242 -14.72 -0.62 16.64
C MET A 242 -16.20 -0.44 16.91
N ASP A 243 -16.59 0.75 17.37
CA ASP A 243 -18.01 1.08 17.65
C ASP A 243 -18.81 1.18 16.37
N GLN A 244 -18.16 1.61 15.29
CA GLN A 244 -18.79 1.68 13.97
C GLN A 244 -19.06 0.30 13.38
N LYS A 245 -18.11 -0.62 13.45
CA LYS A 245 -18.31 -2.01 13.02
C LYS A 245 -19.44 -2.67 13.82
N GLU A 246 -19.48 -2.44 15.13
CA GLU A 246 -20.57 -2.92 16.00
C GLU A 246 -21.92 -2.31 15.62
N TYR A 247 -21.94 -1.01 15.36
CA TYR A 247 -23.14 -0.32 14.92
C TYR A 247 -23.68 -0.85 13.59
N LEU A 248 -22.81 -1.00 12.57
CA LEU A 248 -23.18 -1.59 11.29
C LEU A 248 -23.75 -2.99 11.46
N LYS A 249 -23.10 -3.81 12.30
CA LYS A 249 -23.56 -5.17 12.61
C LYS A 249 -24.96 -5.19 13.19
N GLU A 250 -25.21 -4.42 14.25
CA GLU A 250 -26.46 -4.48 15.00
C GLU A 250 -27.62 -3.79 14.27
N HIS A 251 -27.37 -2.70 13.56
CA HIS A 251 -28.43 -1.84 13.02
C HIS A 251 -28.65 -2.00 11.51
N ILE A 252 -27.67 -2.55 10.79
CA ILE A 252 -27.75 -2.74 9.35
C ILE A 252 -27.74 -4.22 8.98
N PHE A 253 -26.69 -4.95 9.36
CA PHE A 253 -26.52 -6.34 8.90
C PHE A 253 -27.44 -7.34 9.60
N LYS A 254 -27.85 -7.09 10.83
CA LYS A 254 -28.87 -7.91 11.53
C LYS A 254 -30.33 -7.54 11.17
N ASP A 255 -30.54 -6.37 10.59
CA ASP A 255 -31.84 -5.99 10.04
C ASP A 255 -31.95 -6.52 8.60
N SER A 256 -32.79 -7.52 8.37
CA SER A 256 -32.91 -8.19 7.07
C SER A 256 -33.33 -7.25 5.94
N GLN A 257 -34.13 -6.23 6.20
CA GLN A 257 -34.57 -5.28 5.17
C GLN A 257 -33.44 -4.30 4.81
N ARG A 258 -32.74 -3.74 5.79
CA ARG A 258 -31.58 -2.86 5.56
C ARG A 258 -30.44 -3.60 4.92
N CYS A 259 -30.10 -4.78 5.42
CA CYS A 259 -29.10 -5.65 4.83
C CYS A 259 -29.44 -5.97 3.37
N GLY A 260 -30.71 -6.28 3.07
CA GLY A 260 -31.19 -6.53 1.72
C GLY A 260 -30.95 -5.32 0.78
N ARG A 261 -31.28 -4.10 1.22
CA ARG A 261 -31.04 -2.88 0.42
C ARG A 261 -29.55 -2.63 0.16
N VAL A 262 -28.70 -2.78 1.19
CA VAL A 262 -27.25 -2.65 1.04
C VAL A 262 -26.72 -3.64 0.01
N ILE A 263 -27.13 -4.90 0.06
CA ILE A 263 -26.68 -5.93 -0.88
C ILE A 263 -27.22 -5.69 -2.29
N GLU A 264 -28.47 -5.27 -2.44
CA GLU A 264 -29.05 -4.94 -3.75
C GLU A 264 -28.27 -3.81 -4.44
N ASN A 265 -27.99 -2.74 -3.71
CA ASN A 265 -27.17 -1.66 -4.21
C ASN A 265 -25.72 -2.12 -4.47
N TYR A 266 -25.12 -2.93 -3.59
CA TYR A 266 -23.78 -3.47 -3.78
C TYR A 266 -23.66 -4.30 -5.09
N ARG A 267 -24.69 -5.04 -5.47
CA ARG A 267 -24.72 -5.82 -6.71
C ARG A 267 -24.61 -4.96 -7.96
N THR A 268 -25.15 -3.76 -7.94
CA THR A 268 -25.12 -2.82 -9.09
C THR A 268 -23.92 -1.92 -9.10
N GLN A 269 -23.14 -1.89 -8.02
CA GLN A 269 -21.99 -1.02 -7.89
C GLN A 269 -20.85 -1.41 -8.83
N THR A 270 -20.15 -0.42 -9.36
CA THR A 270 -18.92 -0.57 -10.14
C THR A 270 -17.79 0.18 -9.45
N ILE A 271 -16.58 -0.29 -9.67
CA ILE A 271 -15.36 0.35 -9.19
C ILE A 271 -14.41 0.54 -10.39
N ASP A 272 -13.81 1.71 -10.48
CA ASP A 272 -12.84 2.01 -11.52
C ASP A 272 -11.56 1.17 -11.38
N PRO A 273 -10.84 0.89 -12.47
CA PRO A 273 -9.54 0.25 -12.39
C PRO A 273 -8.59 1.01 -11.49
N CYS A 274 -7.86 0.28 -10.65
CA CYS A 274 -6.76 0.87 -9.89
C CYS A 274 -5.61 1.19 -10.84
N ILE A 275 -5.02 2.36 -10.69
CA ILE A 275 -3.76 2.69 -11.33
C ILE A 275 -2.66 2.20 -10.41
N ILE A 276 -2.06 1.05 -10.76
CA ILE A 276 -1.04 0.38 -9.92
C ILE A 276 0.11 1.33 -9.56
N GLU A 277 0.54 2.13 -10.52
CA GLU A 277 1.61 3.12 -10.35
C GLU A 277 1.24 4.28 -9.40
N SER A 278 -0.04 4.47 -9.07
CA SER A 278 -0.45 5.48 -8.08
C SER A 278 -0.27 5.04 -6.63
N ASN A 279 -0.06 3.76 -6.39
CA ASN A 279 0.23 3.24 -5.06
C ASN A 279 1.60 3.71 -4.58
N ALA A 280 1.65 4.37 -3.42
CA ALA A 280 2.87 5.01 -2.94
C ALA A 280 4.04 4.04 -2.72
N GLU A 281 3.78 2.82 -2.24
CA GLU A 281 4.83 1.82 -2.01
C GLU A 281 5.34 1.23 -3.33
N TYR A 282 4.43 0.91 -4.24
CA TYR A 282 4.77 0.39 -5.55
C TYR A 282 5.50 1.44 -6.40
N LEU A 283 5.04 2.70 -6.33
CA LEU A 283 5.70 3.83 -6.97
C LEU A 283 7.15 3.97 -6.49
N VAL A 284 7.38 3.94 -5.18
CA VAL A 284 8.73 4.02 -4.60
C VAL A 284 9.60 2.88 -5.13
N ALA A 285 9.13 1.63 -5.08
CA ALA A 285 9.88 0.47 -5.52
C ALA A 285 10.17 0.51 -7.04
N SER A 286 9.19 0.85 -7.87
CA SER A 286 9.33 0.93 -9.32
C SER A 286 10.23 2.09 -9.75
N THR A 287 10.14 3.24 -9.07
CA THR A 287 11.02 4.38 -9.32
C THR A 287 12.47 4.07 -8.93
N PHE A 288 12.68 3.41 -7.79
CA PHE A 288 14.00 2.95 -7.38
C PHE A 288 14.62 2.01 -8.43
N ARG A 289 13.86 1.05 -8.93
CA ARG A 289 14.26 0.18 -10.02
C ARG A 289 14.68 0.97 -11.28
N LYS A 290 13.90 1.97 -11.66
CA LYS A 290 14.19 2.83 -12.81
C LYS A 290 15.49 3.63 -12.62
N ILE A 291 15.64 4.29 -11.48
CA ILE A 291 16.86 5.03 -11.11
C ILE A 291 18.08 4.13 -11.16
N LYS A 292 17.98 2.89 -10.67
CA LYS A 292 19.06 1.91 -10.72
C LYS A 292 19.41 1.51 -12.16
N ARG A 293 18.41 1.25 -13.02
CA ARG A 293 18.62 0.93 -14.43
C ARG A 293 19.27 2.06 -15.21
N GLU A 294 18.96 3.31 -14.87
CA GLU A 294 19.55 4.52 -15.49
C GLU A 294 20.98 4.80 -14.99
N GLY A 295 21.53 3.98 -14.08
CA GLY A 295 22.88 4.12 -13.58
C GLY A 295 23.13 5.37 -12.73
N VAL A 296 22.06 6.00 -12.23
CA VAL A 296 22.18 7.21 -11.37
C VAL A 296 23.04 6.92 -10.15
N PHE A 297 22.97 5.69 -9.61
CA PHE A 297 23.82 5.27 -8.49
C PHE A 297 25.27 5.07 -8.88
N ASP A 298 25.56 4.72 -10.13
CA ASP A 298 26.96 4.56 -10.60
C ASP A 298 27.65 5.92 -10.66
N VAL A 299 26.96 6.97 -11.04
CA VAL A 299 27.45 8.35 -10.97
C VAL A 299 27.75 8.75 -9.53
N LEU A 300 26.88 8.40 -8.57
CA LEU A 300 27.09 8.62 -7.15
C LEU A 300 28.30 7.88 -6.58
N SER A 301 28.52 6.63 -7.01
CA SER A 301 29.61 5.80 -6.48
C SER A 301 31.00 6.21 -6.99
N HIS A 302 31.10 6.91 -8.11
CA HIS A 302 32.39 7.31 -8.72
C HIS A 302 32.91 8.67 -8.25
N SER A 303 32.09 9.48 -7.55
CA SER A 303 32.42 10.88 -7.21
C SER A 303 33.21 11.07 -5.91
N VAL A 304 33.47 10.03 -5.10
CA VAL A 304 33.99 10.26 -3.74
C VAL A 304 35.33 9.60 -3.47
N LYS A 305 36.38 10.46 -3.46
CA LYS A 305 37.69 10.18 -2.82
C LYS A 305 37.96 11.10 -1.61
N LYS A 306 36.99 11.89 -1.14
CA LYS A 306 37.15 12.83 -0.03
C LYS A 306 36.33 12.37 1.18
N GLU A 307 36.90 12.38 2.37
CA GLU A 307 36.15 12.20 3.60
C GLU A 307 35.19 13.41 3.79
N LEU A 308 33.94 13.20 3.46
CA LEU A 308 32.89 14.21 3.62
C LEU A 308 32.31 14.17 5.05
N SER A 309 32.00 15.34 5.60
CA SER A 309 31.17 15.45 6.79
C SER A 309 29.74 14.98 6.51
N SER A 310 28.98 14.66 7.57
CA SER A 310 27.56 14.28 7.43
C SER A 310 26.75 15.37 6.73
N LEU A 311 27.07 16.65 6.95
CA LEU A 311 26.41 17.78 6.30
C LEU A 311 26.78 17.90 4.81
N GLU A 312 28.05 17.77 4.47
CA GLU A 312 28.51 17.79 3.07
C GLU A 312 27.88 16.66 2.26
N ALA A 313 27.88 15.44 2.80
CA ALA A 313 27.23 14.30 2.19
C ALA A 313 25.69 14.50 2.03
N THR A 314 25.04 15.08 3.04
CA THR A 314 23.63 15.44 2.97
C THR A 314 23.36 16.39 1.80
N ILE A 315 24.15 17.44 1.65
CA ILE A 315 23.95 18.44 0.58
C ILE A 315 24.23 17.83 -0.79
N GLU A 316 25.22 16.95 -0.91
CA GLU A 316 25.52 16.28 -2.17
C GLU A 316 24.39 15.35 -2.61
N ILE A 317 23.87 14.50 -1.70
CA ILE A 317 22.73 13.63 -1.96
C ILE A 317 21.48 14.46 -2.34
N LEU A 318 21.20 15.51 -1.59
CA LEU A 318 20.06 16.40 -1.88
C LEU A 318 20.21 17.10 -3.23
N SER A 319 21.43 17.48 -3.63
CA SER A 319 21.70 18.14 -4.91
C SER A 319 21.43 17.21 -6.08
N ILE A 320 21.82 15.94 -5.98
CA ILE A 320 21.57 14.92 -6.99
C ILE A 320 20.09 14.58 -7.05
N PHE A 321 19.45 14.42 -5.90
CA PHE A 321 18.02 14.18 -5.80
C PHE A 321 17.20 15.34 -6.39
N LYS A 322 17.61 16.57 -6.14
CA LYS A 322 17.05 17.78 -6.75
C LYS A 322 17.17 17.76 -8.26
N ASP A 323 18.37 17.48 -8.80
CA ASP A 323 18.60 17.40 -10.24
C ASP A 323 17.70 16.35 -10.91
N TRP A 324 17.56 15.19 -10.28
CA TRP A 324 16.66 14.15 -10.74
C TRP A 324 15.19 14.63 -10.77
N ILE A 325 14.73 15.31 -9.71
CA ILE A 325 13.35 15.81 -9.65
C ILE A 325 13.13 16.90 -10.70
N GLU A 326 14.00 17.90 -10.75
CA GLU A 326 13.78 19.13 -11.54
C GLU A 326 14.09 18.91 -13.04
N ASN A 327 15.13 18.15 -13.37
CA ASN A 327 15.67 18.04 -14.73
C ASN A 327 15.40 16.70 -15.41
N ASN A 328 15.17 15.64 -14.64
CA ASN A 328 14.98 14.28 -15.12
C ASN A 328 13.56 13.74 -14.93
N ARG A 329 12.55 14.65 -14.81
CA ARG A 329 11.11 14.34 -14.67
C ARG A 329 10.72 13.59 -13.39
N GLY A 330 11.57 13.52 -12.38
CA GLY A 330 11.21 12.92 -11.08
C GLY A 330 10.01 13.61 -10.39
N TRP A 331 9.70 14.86 -10.78
CA TRP A 331 8.48 15.54 -10.34
C TRP A 331 7.19 14.80 -10.74
N ASP A 332 7.19 14.08 -11.86
CA ASP A 332 6.03 13.33 -12.35
C ASP A 332 5.69 12.18 -11.41
N GLU A 333 6.71 11.50 -10.93
CA GLU A 333 6.58 10.42 -9.95
C GLU A 333 6.01 10.91 -8.60
N ILE A 334 6.49 12.08 -8.14
CA ILE A 334 6.02 12.67 -6.87
C ILE A 334 4.57 13.15 -6.99
N LEU A 335 4.22 13.81 -8.12
CA LEU A 335 2.87 14.33 -8.34
C LEU A 335 1.86 13.21 -8.60
N SER A 336 2.29 12.06 -9.12
CA SER A 336 1.44 10.88 -9.33
C SER A 336 1.00 10.21 -8.03
N ALA A 337 1.77 10.37 -6.93
CA ALA A 337 1.34 9.89 -5.63
C ALA A 337 0.12 10.67 -5.10
N SER A 338 -0.76 9.99 -4.36
CA SER A 338 -1.91 10.64 -3.70
C SER A 338 -1.42 11.76 -2.77
N ILE A 339 -2.16 12.86 -2.71
CA ILE A 339 -1.75 14.09 -1.98
C ILE A 339 -1.32 13.79 -0.53
N SER A 340 -2.06 12.93 0.16
CA SER A 340 -1.79 12.55 1.55
C SER A 340 -0.53 11.70 1.74
N LYS A 341 -0.01 11.09 0.69
CA LYS A 341 1.15 10.19 0.75
C LYS A 341 2.41 10.76 0.09
N ARG A 342 2.30 11.90 -0.61
CA ARG A 342 3.41 12.51 -1.37
C ARG A 342 4.66 12.75 -0.52
N GLU A 343 4.48 13.34 0.67
CA GLU A 343 5.60 13.66 1.56
C GLU A 343 6.34 12.39 1.99
N LYS A 344 5.58 11.38 2.43
CA LYS A 344 6.15 10.10 2.83
C LYS A 344 6.80 9.33 1.66
N SER A 345 6.25 9.43 0.47
CA SER A 345 6.86 8.84 -0.74
C SER A 345 8.18 9.52 -1.08
N LEU A 346 8.24 10.85 -1.00
CA LEU A 346 9.45 11.62 -1.24
C LEU A 346 10.55 11.32 -0.20
N GLN A 347 10.19 11.23 1.08
CA GLN A 347 11.10 10.85 2.16
C GLN A 347 11.71 9.48 1.91
N ARG A 348 10.89 8.50 1.53
CA ARG A 348 11.34 7.14 1.22
C ARG A 348 12.24 7.07 -0.02
N LEU A 349 11.91 7.82 -1.07
CA LEU A 349 12.74 7.92 -2.28
C LEU A 349 14.11 8.51 -1.96
N LEU A 350 14.14 9.59 -1.19
CA LEU A 350 15.39 10.21 -0.75
C LEU A 350 16.22 9.26 0.14
N HIS A 351 15.57 8.56 1.07
CA HIS A 351 16.25 7.56 1.90
C HIS A 351 16.85 6.43 1.06
N LEU A 352 16.09 5.88 0.12
CA LEU A 352 16.56 4.80 -0.73
C LEU A 352 17.74 5.24 -1.61
N SER A 353 17.63 6.41 -2.24
CA SER A 353 18.70 6.95 -3.08
C SER A 353 19.96 7.28 -2.27
N GLY A 354 19.81 7.87 -1.09
CA GLY A 354 20.90 8.24 -0.22
C GLY A 354 21.56 7.06 0.50
N LYS A 355 20.80 5.99 0.81
CA LYS A 355 21.30 4.84 1.58
C LYS A 355 22.50 4.15 0.92
N TYR A 356 22.45 3.97 -0.38
CA TYR A 356 23.54 3.33 -1.12
C TYR A 356 24.82 4.21 -1.09
N TYR A 357 24.67 5.50 -1.38
CA TYR A 357 25.75 6.48 -1.28
C TYR A 357 26.38 6.50 0.12
N CYS A 358 25.56 6.56 1.16
CA CYS A 358 26.00 6.58 2.54
C CYS A 358 26.79 5.33 2.91
N THR A 359 26.30 4.15 2.50
CA THR A 359 26.98 2.86 2.76
C THR A 359 28.38 2.83 2.14
N GLN A 360 28.54 3.31 0.91
CA GLN A 360 29.83 3.36 0.22
C GLN A 360 30.82 4.36 0.86
N ASN A 361 30.29 5.36 1.55
CA ASN A 361 31.09 6.43 2.16
C ASN A 361 31.22 6.33 3.69
N ASN A 362 30.86 5.17 4.26
CA ASN A 362 30.88 4.92 5.70
C ASN A 362 30.11 5.99 6.51
N ILE A 363 28.93 6.33 6.00
CA ILE A 363 27.94 7.20 6.64
C ILE A 363 26.70 6.35 6.97
N ASP A 364 26.21 6.43 8.19
CA ASP A 364 24.94 5.83 8.54
C ASP A 364 23.78 6.77 8.18
N MET A 365 22.75 6.22 7.54
CA MET A 365 21.51 6.93 7.18
C MET A 365 20.32 6.21 7.79
N ALA A 366 19.67 6.89 8.73
CA ALA A 366 18.47 6.39 9.41
C ALA A 366 17.22 7.15 8.91
N PHE A 367 16.12 6.41 8.72
CA PHE A 367 14.81 6.90 8.34
C PHE A 367 13.83 6.77 9.50
N GLU A 368 13.03 7.81 9.75
CA GLU A 368 12.07 7.84 10.87
C GLU A 368 12.72 7.43 12.22
N ALA A 369 13.93 7.94 12.49
CA ALA A 369 14.61 7.66 13.75
C ALA A 369 13.79 8.20 14.92
N ASN A 370 13.27 7.31 15.78
CA ASN A 370 12.41 7.68 16.90
C ASN A 370 13.26 7.89 18.15
N GLU A 371 13.55 9.15 18.46
CA GLU A 371 14.45 9.53 19.58
C GLU A 371 13.75 10.45 20.60
N GLY A 372 12.55 10.08 21.04
CA GLY A 372 11.83 10.74 22.13
C GLY A 372 10.71 11.68 21.69
N PRO A 373 10.90 12.97 21.38
CA PRO A 373 9.79 13.90 21.14
C PRO A 373 9.10 13.73 19.77
N GLY A 374 9.50 12.75 18.95
CA GLY A 374 8.97 12.48 17.62
C GLY A 374 9.98 11.76 16.73
N SER A 375 9.61 11.43 15.49
CA SER A 375 10.53 10.84 14.52
C SER A 375 11.10 11.91 13.60
N VAL A 376 12.44 11.94 13.49
CA VAL A 376 13.16 12.71 12.46
C VAL A 376 12.92 12.04 11.10
N ASP A 377 12.62 12.82 10.05
CA ASP A 377 12.41 12.25 8.72
C ASP A 377 13.64 11.48 8.24
N LEU A 378 14.83 12.08 8.36
CA LEU A 378 16.11 11.47 8.02
C LEU A 378 17.21 11.98 8.93
N LYS A 379 18.14 11.08 9.28
CA LYS A 379 19.39 11.40 9.99
C LYS A 379 20.56 10.79 9.24
N MET A 380 21.61 11.59 9.05
CA MET A 380 22.90 11.11 8.56
C MET A 380 23.95 11.24 9.64
N SER A 381 24.78 10.21 9.84
CA SER A 381 25.82 10.25 10.87
C SER A 381 27.10 9.53 10.48
N ARG A 382 28.23 10.08 10.92
CA ARG A 382 29.54 9.44 10.92
C ARG A 382 30.15 9.63 12.31
N GLY A 383 29.98 8.64 13.16
CA GLY A 383 30.33 8.73 14.57
C GLY A 383 29.55 9.85 15.26
N ASN A 384 30.26 10.87 15.81
CA ASN A 384 29.63 12.01 16.48
C ASN A 384 29.21 13.13 15.51
N ASP A 385 29.62 13.09 14.26
CA ASP A 385 29.19 14.03 13.24
C ASP A 385 27.80 13.63 12.72
N LYS A 386 26.78 14.42 13.03
CA LYS A 386 25.38 14.13 12.73
C LYS A 386 24.69 15.29 12.06
N THR A 387 23.88 15.03 11.07
CA THR A 387 22.99 15.98 10.40
C THR A 387 21.55 15.47 10.45
N VAL A 388 20.63 16.29 10.95
CA VAL A 388 19.19 16.03 10.93
C VAL A 388 18.54 16.72 9.74
N ILE A 389 17.57 16.05 9.15
CA ILE A 389 16.89 16.50 7.93
C ILE A 389 15.39 16.39 8.15
N GLU A 390 14.69 17.49 7.95
CA GLU A 390 13.22 17.56 7.97
C GLU A 390 12.72 17.93 6.58
N ILE A 391 11.70 17.24 6.09
CA ILE A 391 11.18 17.38 4.72
C ILE A 391 9.72 17.79 4.77
N LYS A 392 9.37 18.90 4.13
CA LYS A 392 7.99 19.38 4.03
C LYS A 392 7.64 19.79 2.61
N LEU A 393 6.44 19.39 2.18
CA LEU A 393 5.86 19.88 0.93
C LEU A 393 5.22 21.26 1.12
N SER A 394 5.18 22.08 0.08
CA SER A 394 4.45 23.36 0.10
C SER A 394 2.93 23.19 0.32
N SER A 395 2.40 21.99 0.12
CA SER A 395 1.00 21.65 0.45
C SER A 395 0.76 21.37 1.94
N ASN A 396 1.79 21.00 2.70
CA ASN A 396 1.67 20.73 4.14
C ASN A 396 1.38 22.02 4.91
N ALA A 397 0.38 22.02 5.79
CA ALA A 397 -0.01 23.20 6.58
C ALA A 397 1.05 23.54 7.64
N ASP A 398 1.72 22.52 8.17
CA ASP A 398 2.64 22.63 9.31
C ASP A 398 4.10 22.88 8.90
N TYR A 399 4.34 23.29 7.64
CA TYR A 399 5.70 23.50 7.11
C TYR A 399 6.51 24.58 7.88
N ILE A 400 5.85 25.59 8.44
CA ILE A 400 6.50 26.60 9.27
C ILE A 400 6.89 26.00 10.62
N HIS A 401 5.99 25.28 11.28
CA HIS A 401 6.27 24.57 12.52
C HIS A 401 7.42 23.55 12.34
N GLY A 402 7.43 22.84 11.22
CA GLY A 402 8.55 21.94 10.85
C GLY A 402 9.88 22.69 10.75
N TYR A 403 9.87 23.90 10.18
CA TYR A 403 11.06 24.72 9.98
C TYR A 403 11.53 25.41 11.27
N GLU A 404 10.64 25.88 12.12
CA GLU A 404 10.97 26.69 13.30
C GLU A 404 11.18 25.85 14.57
N GLU A 405 10.42 24.77 14.75
CA GLU A 405 10.35 24.01 16.00
C GLU A 405 10.80 22.56 15.85
N GLN A 406 10.17 21.77 14.96
CA GLN A 406 10.44 20.32 14.88
C GLN A 406 11.92 20.01 14.62
N ILE A 407 12.53 20.65 13.62
CA ILE A 407 13.93 20.39 13.29
C ILE A 407 14.91 20.82 14.41
N GLU A 408 14.55 21.85 15.18
CA GLU A 408 15.34 22.29 16.34
C GLU A 408 15.29 21.28 17.48
N ASP A 409 14.10 20.76 17.76
CA ASP A 409 13.91 19.75 18.81
C ASP A 409 14.62 18.45 18.47
N TYR A 410 14.58 18.04 17.20
CA TYR A 410 15.33 16.87 16.72
C TYR A 410 16.85 17.10 16.82
N ALA A 411 17.34 18.25 16.45
CA ALA A 411 18.75 18.57 16.54
C ALA A 411 19.24 18.54 18.01
N LYS A 412 18.45 19.06 18.92
CA LYS A 412 18.73 18.99 20.37
C LYS A 412 18.77 17.53 20.87
N ALA A 413 17.78 16.72 20.48
CA ALA A 413 17.71 15.31 20.87
C ALA A 413 18.92 14.52 20.36
N GLU A 414 19.38 14.81 19.16
CA GLU A 414 20.55 14.17 18.53
C GLU A 414 21.90 14.77 18.98
N GLY A 415 21.90 15.86 19.74
CA GLY A 415 23.10 16.55 20.16
C GLY A 415 23.90 17.17 19.01
N THR A 416 23.22 17.69 17.99
CA THR A 416 23.85 18.31 16.82
C THR A 416 23.34 19.72 16.58
N THR A 417 24.16 20.50 15.87
CA THR A 417 23.77 21.84 15.35
C THR A 417 23.58 21.82 13.83
N GLN A 418 23.83 20.68 13.18
CA GLN A 418 23.71 20.54 11.73
C GLN A 418 22.29 20.14 11.35
N ARG A 419 21.58 21.07 10.72
CA ARG A 419 20.17 20.95 10.37
C ARG A 419 19.93 21.35 8.93
N VAL A 420 19.19 20.53 8.19
CA VAL A 420 18.80 20.82 6.81
C VAL A 420 17.28 20.67 6.68
N PHE A 421 16.62 21.78 6.38
CA PHE A 421 15.19 21.78 6.08
C PHE A 421 14.97 21.73 4.58
N VAL A 422 14.39 20.63 4.10
CA VAL A 422 14.10 20.41 2.70
C VAL A 422 12.65 20.84 2.41
N TYR A 423 12.52 21.93 1.65
CA TYR A 423 11.22 22.43 1.24
C TYR A 423 10.93 22.10 -0.22
N VAL A 424 9.87 21.34 -0.46
CA VAL A 424 9.51 20.88 -1.81
C VAL A 424 8.29 21.62 -2.32
N LYS A 425 8.46 22.36 -3.41
CA LYS A 425 7.38 23.09 -4.07
C LYS A 425 6.50 22.16 -4.89
N VAL A 426 5.20 22.16 -4.59
CA VAL A 426 4.17 21.38 -5.28
C VAL A 426 3.00 22.25 -5.75
N GLY A 427 3.22 23.55 -5.97
CA GLY A 427 2.22 24.46 -6.54
C GLY A 427 1.54 25.41 -5.54
N ASN A 428 2.25 25.88 -4.51
CA ASN A 428 1.76 26.93 -3.59
C ASN A 428 2.67 28.17 -3.53
N PRO A 429 2.56 29.10 -4.51
CA PRO A 429 3.48 30.26 -4.61
C PRO A 429 3.50 31.18 -3.40
N VAL A 430 2.40 31.26 -2.66
CA VAL A 430 2.30 32.10 -1.46
C VAL A 430 3.18 31.54 -0.35
N ARG A 431 3.10 30.23 -0.12
CA ARG A 431 3.93 29.54 0.88
C ARG A 431 5.40 29.51 0.46
N ASP A 432 5.66 29.34 -0.83
CA ASP A 432 7.02 29.34 -1.40
C ASP A 432 7.74 30.66 -1.11
N LYS A 433 7.06 31.79 -1.29
CA LYS A 433 7.59 33.12 -0.96
C LYS A 433 7.74 33.30 0.55
N LYS A 434 6.77 32.81 1.34
CA LYS A 434 6.77 32.98 2.80
C LYS A 434 7.97 32.29 3.44
N ILE A 435 8.29 31.03 3.09
CA ILE A 435 9.44 30.32 3.68
C ILE A 435 10.77 30.95 3.31
N VAL A 436 10.95 31.43 2.08
CA VAL A 436 12.16 32.10 1.63
C VAL A 436 12.36 33.42 2.38
N ASN A 437 11.30 34.23 2.53
CA ASN A 437 11.36 35.47 3.26
C ASN A 437 11.65 35.27 4.76
N LEU A 438 11.01 34.26 5.37
CA LEU A 438 11.25 33.89 6.77
C LEU A 438 12.71 33.48 6.98
N HIS A 439 13.26 32.63 6.12
CA HIS A 439 14.65 32.20 6.20
C HIS A 439 15.61 33.38 6.06
N ARG A 440 15.36 34.27 5.09
CA ARG A 440 16.15 35.47 4.87
C ARG A 440 16.12 36.39 6.10
N SER A 441 14.93 36.67 6.63
CA SER A 441 14.78 37.54 7.82
C SER A 441 15.54 36.99 9.02
N ARG A 442 15.51 35.68 9.26
CA ARG A 442 16.26 35.08 10.37
C ARG A 442 17.77 35.20 10.20
N LEU A 443 18.27 35.06 8.96
CA LEU A 443 19.69 35.32 8.67
C LEU A 443 20.09 36.78 8.85
N GLU A 444 19.26 37.71 8.40
CA GLU A 444 19.47 39.16 8.56
C GLU A 444 19.47 39.60 10.04
N ASN A 445 18.68 38.92 10.87
CA ASN A 445 18.64 39.11 12.32
C ASN A 445 19.84 38.46 13.06
N GLY A 446 20.76 37.82 12.36
CA GLY A 446 21.92 37.16 12.97
C GLY A 446 21.59 35.83 13.66
N GLU A 447 20.42 35.24 13.41
CA GLU A 447 20.08 33.93 13.90
C GLU A 447 20.83 32.83 13.10
N ASN A 448 20.89 31.63 13.66
CA ASN A 448 21.45 30.49 12.98
C ASN A 448 20.29 29.50 12.60
N PRO A 449 19.49 29.81 11.57
CA PRO A 449 18.40 28.94 11.15
C PRO A 449 18.93 27.64 10.51
N PRO A 450 18.09 26.58 10.37
CA PRO A 450 18.44 25.38 9.60
C PRO A 450 18.76 25.76 8.15
N LYS A 451 19.68 25.04 7.52
CA LYS A 451 19.99 25.25 6.10
C LYS A 451 18.75 24.94 5.26
N LEU A 452 18.24 25.95 4.56
CA LEU A 452 17.06 25.78 3.70
C LEU A 452 17.49 25.19 2.34
N PHE A 453 16.97 24.01 2.00
CA PHE A 453 17.17 23.36 0.71
C PHE A 453 15.86 23.28 -0.06
N ILE A 454 15.78 23.90 -1.23
CA ILE A 454 14.54 24.01 -2.01
C ILE A 454 14.61 23.09 -3.23
N ILE A 455 13.58 22.29 -3.42
CA ILE A 455 13.37 21.43 -4.58
C ILE A 455 12.07 21.86 -5.28
N ASP A 456 12.09 22.06 -6.60
CA ASP A 456 10.91 22.42 -7.38
C ASP A 456 10.34 21.17 -8.09
N SER A 457 9.27 20.61 -7.52
CA SER A 457 8.56 19.45 -8.05
C SER A 457 7.34 19.84 -8.88
N GLN A 458 7.32 21.06 -9.46
CA GLN A 458 6.24 21.50 -10.33
C GLN A 458 6.51 21.04 -11.77
N LYS A 459 5.41 20.74 -12.49
CA LYS A 459 5.49 20.33 -13.90
C LYS A 459 6.22 21.39 -14.73
N GLN A 460 7.37 21.02 -15.27
CA GLN A 460 8.12 21.89 -16.19
C GLN A 460 7.50 21.84 -17.59
N THR A 461 7.32 23.01 -18.22
CA THR A 461 6.93 23.09 -19.62
C THR A 461 8.05 22.57 -20.52
N SER A 462 7.74 21.58 -21.37
CA SER A 462 8.69 21.03 -22.35
C SER A 462 9.33 22.14 -23.19
N ALA A 463 10.64 22.06 -23.43
CA ALA A 463 11.37 23.02 -24.27
C ALA A 463 10.76 23.16 -25.68
N SER A 464 10.04 22.14 -26.18
CA SER A 464 9.30 22.17 -27.45
C SER A 464 8.00 22.99 -27.39
N LYS A 465 7.60 23.50 -26.21
CA LYS A 465 6.40 24.32 -26.01
C LYS A 465 6.71 25.71 -25.42
N ARG A 466 7.99 26.10 -25.40
CA ARG A 466 8.46 27.44 -25.05
C ARG A 466 8.52 28.35 -26.28
#